data_108813ccaf68bba07e845ffa654087a8
#
_entry.id   108813ccaf68bba07e845ffa654087a8
#
_cell.length_a   1.000
_cell.length_b   1.000
_cell.length_c   1.000
_cell.angle_alpha   90.00
_cell.angle_beta   90.00
_cell.angle_gamma   90.00
#
_symmetry.space_group_name_H-M   'P 1'
#
loop_
_entity.id
_entity.type
_entity.pdbx_description
1 polymer ?
#
loop_
_entity_poly.entity_id
_entity_poly.type
_entity_poly.pdbx_seq_one_letter_code
_entity_poly.pdbx_strand_id
1 'polypeptide(L)'
;MSTSVFNRRWATLLLESLTRHGVRHVCIAPGSRSTPLTLSAADNHALICHTHFDERGLGHLALGLAKASREPVAIIVTSGTAAANLYPAIIEAGLTGERLVVLTADRPPELIDCGANQAIRQHALYASHPTLALDLPRPTPDIPASWLVSSVDSAMARLAHGALHINCPFAEPLYGADDGTTYQDWLMALGDWWGSREPWLREMRQSALAVQPDWPQWRQKRGVVLAGRVSPEQGVRLAAWANELGWPLIGDVLSQSGQPLPCADIWLAHPDAVDRLRQAEIVLQFGGSLTGKRLLQWQEQCQPQEFWLIDDLPGRLDPAHHRGRRLVADVGEWLSAHPAHKQAPWADMLVDIADKTQRQIDTHLASRFGEAQLAQRIPALLPPDGQLFVGNSLVVRLIDALAQLPQGYPVYGNRGASGIDGLISTLVGVQRATAKPTLGIVGDLSALYDLNALALLRQAPAPLVLIVVNNNGGQIFSLLPTPVAQRETFYCMPQNVEFGHAAAMFGLNYVRADNWEQLANTVTDCWAQGGVTLLEVVVEPKDGAATLNELVAQVATWAH
;
A
#
# COMPACT_ATOMS: atom_id res chain seq x y z
N MET A 1 42.60 -18.16 2.73
CA MET A 1 41.66 -17.03 2.47
C MET A 1 40.41 -17.33 3.25
N SER A 2 39.99 -16.42 4.11
CA SER A 2 38.76 -16.62 4.91
C SER A 2 37.50 -16.36 4.08
N THR A 3 36.73 -17.41 3.84
CA THR A 3 35.42 -17.30 3.12
C THR A 3 34.46 -16.36 3.86
N SER A 4 34.45 -16.39 5.19
CA SER A 4 33.58 -15.54 5.99
C SER A 4 33.89 -14.05 5.81
N VAL A 5 35.18 -13.69 5.78
CA VAL A 5 35.60 -12.30 5.57
C VAL A 5 35.24 -11.85 4.17
N PHE A 6 35.46 -12.67 3.14
CA PHE A 6 35.09 -12.28 1.76
C PHE A 6 33.59 -12.19 1.54
N ASN A 7 32.79 -13.13 2.07
CA ASN A 7 31.34 -13.04 2.06
C ASN A 7 30.87 -11.68 2.62
N ARG A 8 31.51 -11.20 3.68
CA ARG A 8 31.17 -9.93 4.29
C ARG A 8 31.59 -8.75 3.43
N ARG A 9 32.76 -8.76 2.79
CA ARG A 9 33.17 -7.71 1.83
C ARG A 9 32.24 -7.63 0.63
N TRP A 10 31.85 -8.80 0.11
CA TRP A 10 30.86 -8.89 -0.96
C TRP A 10 29.51 -8.28 -0.56
N ALA A 11 28.98 -8.64 0.60
CA ALA A 11 27.73 -8.10 1.13
C ALA A 11 27.81 -6.58 1.40
N THR A 12 28.95 -6.09 1.94
CA THR A 12 29.20 -4.66 2.14
C THR A 12 29.13 -3.90 0.82
N LEU A 13 29.77 -4.41 -0.22
CA LEU A 13 29.78 -3.78 -1.55
C LEU A 13 28.38 -3.80 -2.18
N LEU A 14 27.65 -4.90 -2.06
CA LEU A 14 26.27 -5.03 -2.54
C LEU A 14 25.37 -3.99 -1.89
N LEU A 15 25.38 -3.89 -0.56
CA LEU A 15 24.54 -2.94 0.18
C LEU A 15 24.94 -1.49 -0.10
N GLU A 16 26.24 -1.22 -0.22
CA GLU A 16 26.75 0.11 -0.58
C GLU A 16 26.27 0.53 -1.98
N SER A 17 26.25 -0.39 -2.95
CA SER A 17 25.67 -0.13 -4.27
C SER A 17 24.19 0.22 -4.17
N LEU A 18 23.41 -0.50 -3.36
CA LEU A 18 21.98 -0.22 -3.17
C LEU A 18 21.71 1.17 -2.56
N THR A 19 22.57 1.64 -1.63
CA THR A 19 22.40 2.98 -1.05
C THR A 19 22.51 4.09 -2.09
N ARG A 20 23.33 3.89 -3.14
CA ARG A 20 23.48 4.84 -4.25
C ARG A 20 22.25 4.93 -5.16
N HIS A 21 21.36 3.94 -5.04
CA HIS A 21 20.05 3.94 -5.70
C HIS A 21 18.90 4.36 -4.78
N GLY A 22 19.21 4.99 -3.65
CA GLY A 22 18.23 5.56 -2.72
C GLY A 22 17.67 4.56 -1.70
N VAL A 23 18.22 3.35 -1.58
CA VAL A 23 17.85 2.45 -0.49
C VAL A 23 18.38 3.02 0.83
N ARG A 24 17.47 3.36 1.74
CA ARG A 24 17.78 3.87 3.08
C ARG A 24 17.28 2.95 4.18
N HIS A 25 16.18 2.24 3.93
CA HIS A 25 15.56 1.34 4.88
C HIS A 25 15.86 -0.10 4.52
N VAL A 26 16.23 -0.90 5.52
CA VAL A 26 16.47 -2.34 5.40
C VAL A 26 15.66 -3.06 6.46
N CYS A 27 14.81 -3.99 6.04
CA CYS A 27 14.04 -4.86 6.91
C CYS A 27 14.72 -6.23 7.01
N ILE A 28 14.99 -6.70 8.23
CA ILE A 28 15.84 -7.86 8.50
C ILE A 28 15.10 -8.86 9.39
N ALA A 29 14.97 -10.11 8.91
CA ALA A 29 14.57 -11.25 9.74
C ALA A 29 15.80 -12.04 10.21
N PRO A 30 15.71 -12.70 11.38
CA PRO A 30 16.84 -13.48 11.92
C PRO A 30 17.14 -14.70 11.05
N GLY A 31 18.43 -15.03 10.90
CA GLY A 31 18.86 -16.23 10.18
C GLY A 31 20.37 -16.33 10.04
N SER A 32 20.89 -17.56 10.05
CA SER A 32 22.33 -17.81 9.98
C SER A 32 22.89 -17.50 8.58
N ARG A 33 22.22 -17.98 7.51
CA ARG A 33 22.75 -17.83 6.14
C ARG A 33 22.82 -16.37 5.69
N SER A 34 21.95 -15.50 6.22
CA SER A 34 21.96 -14.06 5.94
C SER A 34 22.96 -13.25 6.74
N THR A 35 23.77 -13.86 7.61
CA THR A 35 24.73 -13.16 8.47
C THR A 35 25.64 -12.17 7.72
N PRO A 36 26.23 -12.51 6.56
CA PRO A 36 27.05 -11.54 5.83
C PRO A 36 26.30 -10.25 5.48
N LEU A 37 25.04 -10.38 5.02
CA LEU A 37 24.18 -9.24 4.70
C LEU A 37 23.76 -8.47 5.96
N THR A 38 23.32 -9.19 7.00
CA THR A 38 22.83 -8.59 8.25
C THR A 38 23.90 -7.75 8.93
N LEU A 39 25.11 -8.29 9.08
CA LEU A 39 26.21 -7.57 9.72
C LEU A 39 26.69 -6.38 8.86
N SER A 40 26.73 -6.55 7.53
CA SER A 40 27.11 -5.46 6.64
C SER A 40 26.05 -4.33 6.63
N ALA A 41 24.76 -4.66 6.77
CA ALA A 41 23.70 -3.66 6.92
C ALA A 41 23.81 -2.91 8.25
N ALA A 42 24.10 -3.63 9.35
CA ALA A 42 24.27 -3.03 10.67
C ALA A 42 25.46 -2.05 10.76
N ASP A 43 26.52 -2.34 10.01
CA ASP A 43 27.72 -1.48 9.96
C ASP A 43 27.59 -0.30 8.98
N ASN A 44 26.58 -0.29 8.11
CA ASN A 44 26.39 0.78 7.13
C ASN A 44 25.53 1.91 7.71
N HIS A 45 26.16 3.00 8.10
CA HIS A 45 25.50 4.17 8.70
C HIS A 45 24.51 4.91 7.77
N ALA A 46 24.50 4.63 6.48
CA ALA A 46 23.51 5.17 5.55
C ALA A 46 22.19 4.40 5.59
N LEU A 47 22.16 3.24 6.26
CA LEU A 47 21.00 2.36 6.32
C LEU A 47 20.32 2.44 7.70
N ILE A 48 18.99 2.46 7.68
CA ILE A 48 18.13 2.34 8.86
C ILE A 48 17.59 0.93 8.91
N CYS A 49 18.02 0.14 9.91
CA CYS A 49 17.63 -1.25 10.05
C CYS A 49 16.34 -1.39 10.85
N HIS A 50 15.42 -2.20 10.35
CA HIS A 50 14.18 -2.60 11.00
C HIS A 50 14.17 -4.11 11.15
N THR A 51 13.74 -4.62 12.30
CA THR A 51 13.74 -6.06 12.56
C THR A 51 12.34 -6.58 12.83
N HIS A 52 12.06 -7.78 12.34
CA HIS A 52 10.88 -8.55 12.69
C HIS A 52 11.17 -10.05 12.56
N PHE A 53 10.58 -10.86 13.43
CA PHE A 53 10.81 -12.30 13.44
C PHE A 53 9.89 -13.07 12.47
N ASP A 54 8.77 -12.47 12.06
CA ASP A 54 7.81 -13.03 11.08
C ASP A 54 8.11 -12.41 9.71
N GLU A 55 8.60 -13.21 8.77
CA GLU A 55 9.05 -12.74 7.47
C GLU A 55 7.88 -12.23 6.61
N ARG A 56 6.68 -12.76 6.76
CA ARG A 56 5.51 -12.24 6.08
C ARG A 56 5.18 -10.82 6.55
N GLY A 57 5.15 -10.60 7.86
CA GLY A 57 5.01 -9.28 8.45
C GLY A 57 6.16 -8.35 8.07
N LEU A 58 7.40 -8.87 8.03
CA LEU A 58 8.57 -8.10 7.59
C LEU A 58 8.43 -7.59 6.16
N GLY A 59 7.95 -8.43 5.24
CA GLY A 59 7.70 -8.05 3.85
C GLY A 59 6.68 -6.90 3.75
N HIS A 60 5.60 -6.97 4.53
CA HIS A 60 4.59 -5.93 4.59
C HIS A 60 5.07 -4.65 5.33
N LEU A 61 5.95 -4.78 6.33
CA LEU A 61 6.62 -3.63 6.92
C LEU A 61 7.44 -2.87 5.88
N ALA A 62 8.21 -3.59 5.06
CA ALA A 62 8.98 -3.00 3.97
C ALA A 62 8.06 -2.36 2.91
N LEU A 63 6.94 -3.01 2.59
CA LEU A 63 5.92 -2.46 1.70
C LEU A 63 5.38 -1.11 2.22
N GLY A 64 5.07 -1.02 3.50
CA GLY A 64 4.60 0.22 4.14
C GLY A 64 5.65 1.33 4.12
N LEU A 65 6.90 1.00 4.42
CA LEU A 65 8.02 1.92 4.30
C LEU A 65 8.15 2.47 2.88
N ALA A 66 8.17 1.60 1.87
CA ALA A 66 8.28 1.99 0.46
C ALA A 66 7.08 2.83 -0.01
N LYS A 67 5.87 2.47 0.45
CA LYS A 67 4.62 3.16 0.12
C LYS A 67 4.63 4.62 0.57
N ALA A 68 5.14 4.90 1.76
CA ALA A 68 5.12 6.25 2.33
C ALA A 68 6.38 7.06 1.98
N SER A 69 7.56 6.45 1.94
CA SER A 69 8.80 7.12 1.54
C SER A 69 8.92 7.35 0.04
N ARG A 70 8.27 6.51 -0.77
CA ARG A 70 8.45 6.42 -2.24
C ARG A 70 9.88 6.06 -2.66
N GLU A 71 10.68 5.59 -1.73
CA GLU A 71 12.04 5.11 -1.96
C GLU A 71 12.07 3.57 -2.04
N PRO A 72 13.05 2.95 -2.69
CA PRO A 72 13.21 1.50 -2.64
C PRO A 72 13.62 1.06 -1.23
N VAL A 73 13.02 -0.04 -0.76
CA VAL A 73 13.29 -0.62 0.57
C VAL A 73 13.87 -2.02 0.40
N ALA A 74 14.98 -2.29 1.08
CA ALA A 74 15.61 -3.61 1.06
C ALA A 74 15.02 -4.53 2.13
N ILE A 75 14.97 -5.83 1.82
CA ILE A 75 14.56 -6.89 2.74
C ILE A 75 15.66 -7.93 2.76
N ILE A 76 16.12 -8.34 3.93
CA ILE A 76 17.11 -9.39 4.12
C ILE A 76 16.48 -10.55 4.89
N VAL A 77 16.47 -11.73 4.27
CA VAL A 77 16.01 -12.97 4.91
C VAL A 77 16.99 -14.11 4.67
N THR A 78 16.92 -15.09 5.54
CA THR A 78 17.66 -16.35 5.36
C THR A 78 17.00 -17.22 4.29
N SER A 79 17.58 -18.38 4.00
CA SER A 79 17.07 -19.32 3.01
C SER A 79 15.85 -20.11 3.50
N GLY A 80 15.21 -20.79 2.57
CA GLY A 80 14.10 -21.69 2.85
C GLY A 80 12.76 -20.97 2.90
N THR A 81 11.89 -21.35 3.83
CA THR A 81 10.53 -20.79 3.93
C THR A 81 10.52 -19.30 4.32
N ALA A 82 11.59 -18.79 4.92
CA ALA A 82 11.78 -17.36 5.14
C ALA A 82 11.63 -16.56 3.85
N ALA A 83 12.29 -17.02 2.78
CA ALA A 83 12.14 -16.41 1.45
C ALA A 83 10.70 -16.54 0.92
N ALA A 84 10.09 -17.72 1.05
CA ALA A 84 8.73 -17.98 0.54
C ALA A 84 7.67 -17.10 1.22
N ASN A 85 7.82 -16.79 2.51
CA ASN A 85 6.88 -15.94 3.27
C ASN A 85 6.84 -14.47 2.80
N LEU A 86 7.79 -14.02 1.99
CA LEU A 86 7.77 -12.67 1.41
C LEU A 86 6.83 -12.53 0.21
N TYR A 87 6.34 -13.64 -0.35
CA TYR A 87 5.62 -13.63 -1.61
C TYR A 87 4.34 -12.75 -1.60
N PRO A 88 3.51 -12.75 -0.54
CA PRO A 88 2.34 -11.86 -0.49
C PRO A 88 2.68 -10.38 -0.63
N ALA A 89 3.73 -9.91 0.05
CA ALA A 89 4.18 -8.53 -0.05
C ALA A 89 4.76 -8.19 -1.44
N ILE A 90 5.45 -9.14 -2.07
CA ILE A 90 5.97 -8.99 -3.44
C ILE A 90 4.82 -8.84 -4.44
N ILE A 91 3.75 -9.63 -4.30
CA ILE A 91 2.55 -9.52 -5.14
C ILE A 91 1.91 -8.15 -4.99
N GLU A 92 1.66 -7.72 -3.76
CA GLU A 92 1.06 -6.41 -3.50
C GLU A 92 1.92 -5.27 -4.07
N ALA A 93 3.24 -5.30 -3.86
CA ALA A 93 4.18 -4.33 -4.40
C ALA A 93 4.15 -4.25 -5.94
N GLY A 94 4.03 -5.39 -6.61
CA GLY A 94 3.90 -5.45 -8.07
C GLY A 94 2.61 -4.81 -8.59
N LEU A 95 1.52 -4.91 -7.82
CA LEU A 95 0.21 -4.37 -8.17
C LEU A 95 0.03 -2.90 -7.79
N THR A 96 0.77 -2.42 -6.80
CA THR A 96 0.66 -1.04 -6.29
C THR A 96 1.88 -0.17 -6.56
N GLY A 97 2.96 -0.74 -7.05
CA GLY A 97 4.12 -0.03 -7.60
C GLY A 97 5.22 0.29 -6.61
N GLU A 98 5.12 -0.11 -5.35
CA GLU A 98 6.19 0.07 -4.36
C GLU A 98 7.44 -0.70 -4.77
N ARG A 99 8.61 -0.08 -4.59
CA ARG A 99 9.89 -0.69 -4.96
C ARG A 99 10.49 -1.44 -3.78
N LEU A 100 10.58 -2.76 -3.91
CA LEU A 100 11.21 -3.64 -2.92
C LEU A 100 12.47 -4.28 -3.50
N VAL A 101 13.54 -4.33 -2.73
CA VAL A 101 14.77 -5.05 -3.08
C VAL A 101 14.90 -6.25 -2.13
N VAL A 102 14.57 -7.43 -2.62
CA VAL A 102 14.45 -8.65 -1.81
C VAL A 102 15.76 -9.44 -1.89
N LEU A 103 16.56 -9.39 -0.83
CA LEU A 103 17.82 -10.11 -0.70
C LEU A 103 17.57 -11.43 0.05
N THR A 104 17.54 -12.53 -0.68
CA THR A 104 17.40 -13.87 -0.11
C THR A 104 18.76 -14.54 0.00
N ALA A 105 19.25 -14.77 1.21
CA ALA A 105 20.45 -15.57 1.38
C ALA A 105 20.14 -17.03 1.01
N ASP A 106 21.06 -17.68 0.30
CA ASP A 106 20.89 -19.04 -0.19
C ASP A 106 22.10 -19.93 0.11
N ARG A 107 21.94 -21.23 -0.04
CA ARG A 107 23.03 -22.18 -0.09
C ARG A 107 23.73 -22.05 -1.44
N PRO A 108 25.04 -22.32 -1.50
CA PRO A 108 25.73 -22.42 -2.77
C PRO A 108 25.17 -23.61 -3.61
N PRO A 109 25.29 -23.56 -4.94
CA PRO A 109 24.62 -24.51 -5.85
C PRO A 109 24.88 -25.99 -5.53
N GLU A 110 26.07 -26.33 -5.02
CA GLU A 110 26.43 -27.71 -4.64
C GLU A 110 25.63 -28.28 -3.45
N LEU A 111 24.91 -27.44 -2.71
CA LEU A 111 24.07 -27.82 -1.58
C LEU A 111 22.55 -27.81 -1.89
N ILE A 112 22.20 -27.53 -3.11
CA ILE A 112 20.79 -27.56 -3.55
C ILE A 112 20.43 -28.99 -3.99
N ASP A 113 19.24 -29.45 -3.63
CA ASP A 113 18.69 -30.78 -3.95
C ASP A 113 19.50 -32.00 -3.43
N CYS A 114 20.37 -31.80 -2.45
CA CYS A 114 21.18 -32.86 -1.85
C CYS A 114 20.77 -33.18 -0.39
N GLY A 115 19.66 -32.65 0.11
CA GLY A 115 19.19 -32.86 1.49
C GLY A 115 19.86 -31.95 2.51
N ALA A 116 20.55 -30.89 2.08
CA ALA A 116 21.12 -29.92 2.99
C ALA A 116 20.03 -29.22 3.82
N ASN A 117 20.31 -28.98 5.10
CA ASN A 117 19.36 -28.35 6.01
C ASN A 117 18.90 -26.97 5.50
N GLN A 118 17.60 -26.72 5.50
CA GLN A 118 16.96 -25.44 5.14
C GLN A 118 17.35 -24.96 3.73
N ALA A 119 17.59 -25.88 2.80
CA ALA A 119 17.85 -25.61 1.39
C ALA A 119 16.59 -25.87 0.58
N ILE A 120 16.20 -24.91 -0.26
CA ILE A 120 15.13 -25.03 -1.24
C ILE A 120 15.62 -24.45 -2.58
N ARG A 121 14.87 -24.66 -3.65
CA ARG A 121 15.15 -24.01 -4.93
C ARG A 121 14.65 -22.56 -4.89
N GLN A 122 15.58 -21.61 -4.66
CA GLN A 122 15.26 -20.18 -4.58
C GLN A 122 15.36 -19.46 -5.92
N HIS A 123 16.08 -20.03 -6.87
CA HIS A 123 16.06 -19.56 -8.25
C HIS A 123 14.61 -19.49 -8.77
N ALA A 124 14.23 -18.34 -9.29
CA ALA A 124 12.87 -18.08 -9.78
C ALA A 124 11.74 -18.39 -8.77
N LEU A 125 12.01 -18.35 -7.46
CA LEU A 125 11.05 -18.70 -6.41
C LEU A 125 9.72 -17.97 -6.53
N TYR A 126 9.75 -16.69 -6.91
CA TYR A 126 8.55 -15.85 -7.02
C TYR A 126 7.95 -15.83 -8.43
N ALA A 127 8.56 -16.56 -9.36
CA ALA A 127 8.10 -16.80 -10.73
C ALA A 127 7.63 -15.55 -11.50
N SER A 128 6.35 -15.23 -11.45
CA SER A 128 5.71 -14.24 -12.31
C SER A 128 5.55 -12.84 -11.70
N HIS A 129 5.82 -12.65 -10.40
CA HIS A 129 5.46 -11.41 -9.70
C HIS A 129 6.62 -10.44 -9.41
N PRO A 130 7.90 -10.83 -9.32
CA PRO A 130 8.96 -9.83 -9.27
C PRO A 130 9.09 -9.15 -10.63
N THR A 131 9.36 -7.85 -10.62
CA THR A 131 9.65 -7.10 -11.84
C THR A 131 10.93 -7.61 -12.48
N LEU A 132 11.90 -8.01 -11.65
CA LEU A 132 13.20 -8.51 -12.05
C LEU A 132 13.74 -9.50 -11.01
N ALA A 133 14.46 -10.52 -11.48
CA ALA A 133 15.24 -11.43 -10.64
C ALA A 133 16.71 -11.41 -11.08
N LEU A 134 17.62 -11.43 -10.10
CA LEU A 134 19.07 -11.50 -10.27
C LEU A 134 19.61 -12.60 -9.36
N ASP A 135 20.17 -13.66 -9.94
CA ASP A 135 20.91 -14.68 -9.20
C ASP A 135 22.39 -14.31 -9.19
N LEU A 136 22.91 -13.97 -8.02
CA LEU A 136 24.33 -13.70 -7.86
C LEU A 136 25.13 -15.01 -7.82
N PRO A 137 26.36 -15.01 -8.32
CA PRO A 137 27.27 -16.13 -8.12
C PRO A 137 27.70 -16.21 -6.66
N ARG A 138 28.21 -17.37 -6.25
CA ARG A 138 28.92 -17.53 -4.98
C ARG A 138 30.08 -16.53 -4.91
N PRO A 139 30.22 -15.78 -3.80
CA PRO A 139 31.28 -14.81 -3.63
C PRO A 139 32.67 -15.43 -3.80
N THR A 140 33.47 -14.87 -4.68
CA THR A 140 34.87 -15.22 -4.91
C THR A 140 35.67 -13.99 -5.34
N PRO A 141 36.94 -13.84 -4.92
CA PRO A 141 37.79 -12.74 -5.36
C PRO A 141 38.11 -12.74 -6.86
N ASP A 142 37.87 -13.87 -7.54
CA ASP A 142 38.06 -13.99 -8.99
C ASP A 142 37.05 -13.19 -9.78
N ILE A 143 35.93 -12.84 -9.18
CA ILE A 143 34.91 -11.97 -9.78
C ILE A 143 35.24 -10.52 -9.40
N PRO A 144 35.46 -9.63 -10.38
CA PRO A 144 35.79 -8.22 -10.09
C PRO A 144 34.72 -7.50 -9.31
N ALA A 145 35.08 -6.61 -8.38
CA ALA A 145 34.17 -5.75 -7.65
C ALA A 145 33.26 -4.94 -8.60
N SER A 146 33.81 -4.45 -9.71
CA SER A 146 33.07 -3.70 -10.74
C SER A 146 31.96 -4.53 -11.41
N TRP A 147 32.12 -5.84 -11.52
CA TRP A 147 31.06 -6.71 -12.02
C TRP A 147 29.85 -6.71 -11.07
N LEU A 148 30.09 -6.81 -9.76
CA LEU A 148 29.02 -6.82 -8.77
C LEU A 148 28.24 -5.50 -8.81
N VAL A 149 28.93 -4.37 -8.71
CA VAL A 149 28.26 -3.05 -8.68
C VAL A 149 27.53 -2.76 -9.99
N SER A 150 28.13 -3.04 -11.15
CA SER A 150 27.45 -2.82 -12.44
C SER A 150 26.24 -3.73 -12.65
N SER A 151 26.27 -4.96 -12.13
CA SER A 151 25.12 -5.88 -12.18
C SER A 151 23.95 -5.36 -11.32
N VAL A 152 24.26 -4.87 -10.12
CA VAL A 152 23.29 -4.28 -9.21
C VAL A 152 22.74 -2.97 -9.79
N ASP A 153 23.59 -2.10 -10.31
CA ASP A 153 23.18 -0.83 -10.89
C ASP A 153 22.23 -1.04 -12.08
N SER A 154 22.56 -1.98 -12.97
CA SER A 154 21.68 -2.31 -14.10
C SER A 154 20.32 -2.89 -13.63
N ALA A 155 20.31 -3.71 -12.59
CA ALA A 155 19.06 -4.23 -12.03
C ALA A 155 18.22 -3.12 -11.39
N MET A 156 18.83 -2.25 -10.61
CA MET A 156 18.17 -1.11 -9.95
C MET A 156 17.64 -0.08 -10.96
N ALA A 157 18.37 0.20 -12.03
CA ALA A 157 17.91 1.09 -13.10
C ALA A 157 16.65 0.57 -13.82
N ARG A 158 16.42 -0.75 -13.79
CA ARG A 158 15.22 -1.39 -14.36
C ARG A 158 14.06 -1.50 -13.37
N LEU A 159 14.29 -1.28 -12.07
CA LEU A 159 13.28 -1.33 -11.02
C LEU A 159 12.49 -0.01 -10.97
N ALA A 160 11.59 0.18 -11.92
CA ALA A 160 10.68 1.32 -11.91
C ALA A 160 9.53 1.14 -10.90
N HIS A 161 9.07 -0.09 -10.71
CA HIS A 161 7.98 -0.48 -9.81
C HIS A 161 8.10 -1.97 -9.45
N GLY A 162 7.43 -2.38 -8.36
CA GLY A 162 7.39 -3.75 -7.90
C GLY A 162 8.69 -4.20 -7.22
N ALA A 163 9.01 -5.48 -7.26
CA ALA A 163 10.11 -6.07 -6.54
C ALA A 163 11.27 -6.50 -7.45
N LEU A 164 12.51 -6.24 -6.99
CA LEU A 164 13.73 -6.85 -7.48
C LEU A 164 14.12 -7.97 -6.51
N HIS A 165 14.13 -9.21 -6.98
CA HIS A 165 14.67 -10.34 -6.22
C HIS A 165 16.14 -10.53 -6.54
N ILE A 166 17.00 -10.49 -5.51
CA ILE A 166 18.44 -10.80 -5.60
C ILE A 166 18.70 -12.03 -4.74
N ASN A 167 18.99 -13.17 -5.36
CA ASN A 167 19.37 -14.38 -4.67
C ASN A 167 20.87 -14.37 -4.38
N CYS A 168 21.27 -14.56 -3.12
CA CYS A 168 22.63 -14.37 -2.62
C CYS A 168 23.16 -15.68 -2.01
N PRO A 169 23.84 -16.55 -2.78
CA PRO A 169 24.42 -17.78 -2.26
C PRO A 169 25.70 -17.49 -1.46
N PHE A 170 25.72 -17.90 -0.19
CA PHE A 170 26.89 -17.79 0.68
C PHE A 170 27.36 -19.16 1.11
N ALA A 171 28.65 -19.47 0.85
CA ALA A 171 29.30 -20.67 1.35
C ALA A 171 29.78 -20.48 2.80
N GLU A 172 29.86 -21.57 3.53
CA GLU A 172 30.46 -21.60 4.86
C GLU A 172 32.00 -21.54 4.80
N PRO A 173 32.64 -21.03 5.86
CA PRO A 173 32.06 -20.51 7.09
C PRO A 173 31.38 -19.14 6.90
N LEU A 174 30.22 -18.93 7.57
CA LEU A 174 29.50 -17.65 7.60
C LEU A 174 30.00 -16.74 8.71
N TYR A 175 30.54 -17.36 9.75
CA TYR A 175 31.16 -16.74 10.91
C TYR A 175 32.63 -17.10 10.92
N GLY A 176 33.46 -16.22 11.36
CA GLY A 176 34.88 -16.49 11.55
C GLY A 176 35.56 -15.31 12.20
N ALA A 177 36.63 -15.58 12.96
CA ALA A 177 37.51 -14.52 13.41
C ALA A 177 38.10 -13.82 12.19
N ASP A 178 38.34 -12.54 12.30
CA ASP A 178 39.10 -11.78 11.31
C ASP A 178 40.53 -12.39 11.28
N ASP A 179 40.91 -12.93 10.13
CA ASP A 179 42.25 -13.52 9.93
C ASP A 179 43.27 -12.47 9.45
N GLY A 180 42.88 -11.17 9.54
CA GLY A 180 43.68 -10.06 9.07
C GLY A 180 43.63 -9.86 7.54
N THR A 181 42.92 -10.71 6.80
CA THR A 181 42.74 -10.56 5.35
C THR A 181 41.72 -9.47 5.05
N THR A 182 42.14 -8.37 4.46
CA THR A 182 41.27 -7.21 4.25
C THR A 182 40.56 -7.22 2.90
N TYR A 183 41.08 -7.94 1.89
CA TYR A 183 40.63 -7.85 0.48
C TYR A 183 40.61 -6.42 -0.04
N GLN A 184 41.50 -5.58 0.47
CA GLN A 184 41.52 -4.15 0.15
C GLN A 184 41.76 -3.91 -1.33
N ASP A 185 42.65 -4.67 -1.98
CA ASP A 185 42.93 -4.53 -3.41
C ASP A 185 41.67 -4.79 -4.26
N TRP A 186 40.86 -5.77 -3.88
CA TRP A 186 39.58 -6.05 -4.55
C TRP A 186 38.59 -4.89 -4.45
N LEU A 187 38.49 -4.28 -3.27
CA LEU A 187 37.65 -3.10 -3.05
C LEU A 187 38.22 -1.86 -3.74
N MET A 188 39.55 -1.64 -3.65
CA MET A 188 40.21 -0.46 -4.23
C MET A 188 40.23 -0.47 -5.75
N ALA A 189 39.93 -1.61 -6.40
CA ALA A 189 39.72 -1.65 -7.86
C ALA A 189 38.59 -0.74 -8.35
N LEU A 190 37.70 -0.30 -7.46
CA LEU A 190 36.63 0.69 -7.77
C LEU A 190 37.11 2.15 -7.70
N GLY A 191 38.39 2.38 -7.26
CA GLY A 191 38.98 3.73 -7.26
C GLY A 191 38.17 4.79 -6.54
N ASP A 192 37.92 5.91 -7.22
CA ASP A 192 37.21 7.08 -6.69
C ASP A 192 35.73 6.84 -6.40
N TRP A 193 35.18 5.71 -6.83
CA TRP A 193 33.76 5.38 -6.58
C TRP A 193 33.40 5.42 -5.09
N TRP A 194 34.30 5.00 -4.20
CA TRP A 194 34.10 5.04 -2.75
C TRP A 194 33.89 6.46 -2.20
N GLY A 195 34.53 7.45 -2.82
CA GLY A 195 34.37 8.87 -2.45
C GLY A 195 33.15 9.53 -3.09
N SER A 196 32.52 8.89 -4.08
CA SER A 196 31.34 9.40 -4.74
C SER A 196 30.06 8.89 -4.09
N ARG A 197 28.91 9.51 -4.40
CA ARG A 197 27.58 9.01 -4.04
C ARG A 197 26.81 8.48 -5.26
N GLU A 198 27.48 8.36 -6.38
CA GLU A 198 26.89 7.99 -7.64
C GLU A 198 26.99 6.49 -7.91
N PRO A 199 26.03 5.88 -8.62
CA PRO A 199 26.19 4.51 -9.12
C PRO A 199 27.45 4.37 -9.96
N TRP A 200 28.00 3.16 -10.04
CA TRP A 200 29.13 2.84 -10.92
C TRP A 200 28.71 2.90 -12.39
N LEU A 201 27.57 2.29 -12.72
CA LEU A 201 26.94 2.35 -14.03
C LEU A 201 25.69 3.23 -13.95
N ARG A 202 25.70 4.34 -14.69
CA ARG A 202 24.53 5.21 -14.82
C ARG A 202 23.74 4.83 -16.07
N GLU A 203 22.59 4.23 -15.92
CA GLU A 203 21.66 4.00 -17.01
C GLU A 203 20.69 5.20 -17.10
N MET A 204 20.72 5.90 -18.23
CA MET A 204 19.83 7.02 -18.49
C MET A 204 18.73 6.60 -19.46
N ARG A 205 17.48 6.79 -19.07
CA ARG A 205 16.31 6.57 -19.93
C ARG A 205 15.67 7.91 -20.26
N GLN A 206 15.40 8.11 -21.51
CA GLN A 206 14.61 9.26 -21.94
C GLN A 206 13.13 8.87 -21.89
N SER A 207 12.38 9.51 -21.00
CA SER A 207 10.92 9.44 -20.96
C SER A 207 10.37 10.73 -21.55
N ALA A 208 9.55 10.61 -22.58
CA ALA A 208 8.80 11.74 -23.11
C ALA A 208 7.36 11.65 -22.62
N LEU A 209 6.86 12.73 -22.00
CA LEU A 209 5.45 12.81 -21.64
C LEU A 209 4.59 12.79 -22.92
N ALA A 210 3.65 11.85 -22.99
CA ALA A 210 2.74 11.72 -24.13
C ALA A 210 1.65 12.79 -24.05
N VAL A 211 1.97 14.01 -24.50
CA VAL A 211 0.99 15.09 -24.64
C VAL A 211 -0.06 14.70 -25.67
N GLN A 212 -1.34 14.88 -25.35
CA GLN A 212 -2.45 14.56 -26.24
C GLN A 212 -2.80 15.79 -27.09
N PRO A 213 -2.50 15.79 -28.40
CA PRO A 213 -2.67 16.96 -29.26
C PRO A 213 -4.12 17.43 -29.39
N ASP A 214 -5.05 16.50 -29.23
CA ASP A 214 -6.50 16.73 -29.30
C ASP A 214 -7.14 17.08 -27.95
N TRP A 215 -6.34 17.24 -26.89
CA TRP A 215 -6.83 17.69 -25.58
C TRP A 215 -7.64 19.00 -25.62
N PRO A 216 -7.25 20.03 -26.39
CA PRO A 216 -8.05 21.25 -26.49
C PRO A 216 -9.47 21.05 -26.98
N GLN A 217 -9.73 19.97 -27.72
CA GLN A 217 -11.09 19.60 -28.19
C GLN A 217 -11.83 18.80 -27.11
N TRP A 218 -11.17 17.82 -26.49
CA TRP A 218 -11.78 16.96 -25.47
C TRP A 218 -12.17 17.73 -24.21
N ARG A 219 -11.34 18.66 -23.75
CA ARG A 219 -11.62 19.47 -22.56
C ARG A 219 -12.87 20.35 -22.68
N GLN A 220 -13.44 20.52 -23.87
CA GLN A 220 -14.69 21.25 -24.10
C GLN A 220 -15.92 20.35 -24.08
N LYS A 221 -15.74 19.05 -23.98
CA LYS A 221 -16.81 18.06 -23.92
C LYS A 221 -17.34 17.88 -22.50
N ARG A 222 -18.48 17.20 -22.38
CA ARG A 222 -18.97 16.75 -21.06
C ARG A 222 -18.13 15.59 -20.60
N GLY A 223 -17.30 15.83 -19.60
CA GLY A 223 -16.42 14.83 -19.04
C GLY A 223 -16.78 14.44 -17.61
N VAL A 224 -16.33 13.27 -17.20
CA VAL A 224 -16.35 12.77 -15.82
C VAL A 224 -14.93 12.40 -15.41
N VAL A 225 -14.53 12.78 -14.20
CA VAL A 225 -13.25 12.40 -13.61
C VAL A 225 -13.48 11.35 -12.54
N LEU A 226 -12.79 10.22 -12.68
CA LEU A 226 -12.67 9.18 -11.64
C LEU A 226 -11.28 9.29 -11.03
N ALA A 227 -11.21 9.42 -9.71
CA ALA A 227 -9.95 9.47 -9.00
C ALA A 227 -9.79 8.21 -8.12
N GLY A 228 -8.89 7.33 -8.52
CA GLY A 228 -8.42 6.21 -7.72
C GLY A 228 -7.28 6.64 -6.80
N ARG A 229 -6.30 5.76 -6.56
CA ARG A 229 -5.16 6.05 -5.70
C ARG A 229 -4.21 7.06 -6.36
N VAL A 230 -4.08 8.23 -5.74
CA VAL A 230 -3.11 9.27 -6.11
C VAL A 230 -2.46 9.86 -4.85
N SER A 231 -1.43 10.69 -5.00
CA SER A 231 -0.79 11.33 -3.84
C SER A 231 -1.64 12.49 -3.29
N PRO A 232 -1.37 12.94 -2.05
CA PRO A 232 -2.04 14.11 -1.49
C PRO A 232 -2.01 15.34 -2.40
N GLU A 233 -0.84 15.66 -2.94
CA GLU A 233 -0.64 16.80 -3.83
C GLU A 233 -1.37 16.62 -5.17
N GLN A 234 -1.34 15.39 -5.71
CA GLN A 234 -2.05 15.05 -6.94
C GLN A 234 -3.57 15.12 -6.74
N GLY A 235 -4.08 14.64 -5.60
CA GLY A 235 -5.50 14.71 -5.26
C GLY A 235 -6.03 16.15 -5.19
N VAL A 236 -5.30 17.05 -4.53
CA VAL A 236 -5.62 18.49 -4.46
C VAL A 236 -5.63 19.11 -5.86
N ARG A 237 -4.60 18.87 -6.66
CA ARG A 237 -4.49 19.41 -8.02
C ARG A 237 -5.57 18.88 -8.95
N LEU A 238 -5.88 17.58 -8.84
CA LEU A 238 -6.91 16.94 -9.65
C LEU A 238 -8.30 17.49 -9.35
N ALA A 239 -8.62 17.72 -8.09
CA ALA A 239 -9.89 18.31 -7.69
C ALA A 239 -10.05 19.75 -8.24
N ALA A 240 -9.01 20.57 -8.14
CA ALA A 240 -9.00 21.91 -8.69
C ALA A 240 -9.14 21.91 -10.22
N TRP A 241 -8.42 21.01 -10.89
CA TRP A 241 -8.42 20.84 -12.33
C TRP A 241 -9.80 20.39 -12.87
N ALA A 242 -10.44 19.41 -12.22
CA ALA A 242 -11.78 18.94 -12.58
C ALA A 242 -12.85 20.02 -12.35
N ASN A 243 -12.74 20.76 -11.25
CA ASN A 243 -13.63 21.89 -10.95
C ASN A 243 -13.54 23.01 -12.00
N GLU A 244 -12.33 23.34 -12.47
CA GLU A 244 -12.14 24.34 -13.51
C GLU A 244 -12.77 23.90 -14.85
N LEU A 245 -12.73 22.61 -15.17
CA LEU A 245 -13.42 22.02 -16.33
C LEU A 245 -14.95 21.97 -16.18
N GLY A 246 -15.50 22.20 -15.00
CA GLY A 246 -16.91 21.97 -14.72
C GLY A 246 -17.30 20.48 -14.82
N TRP A 247 -16.35 19.59 -14.61
CA TRP A 247 -16.57 18.15 -14.68
C TRP A 247 -16.77 17.56 -13.28
N PRO A 248 -17.78 16.71 -13.08
CA PRO A 248 -17.92 16.01 -11.82
C PRO A 248 -16.72 15.11 -11.56
N LEU A 249 -16.17 15.19 -10.33
CA LEU A 249 -15.14 14.31 -9.86
C LEU A 249 -15.71 13.34 -8.82
N ILE A 250 -15.51 12.05 -9.04
CA ILE A 250 -15.89 10.97 -8.14
C ILE A 250 -14.59 10.34 -7.64
N GLY A 251 -14.32 10.53 -6.35
CA GLY A 251 -13.07 10.08 -5.72
C GLY A 251 -13.26 8.83 -4.88
N ASP A 252 -12.31 7.90 -5.02
CA ASP A 252 -12.13 6.76 -4.13
C ASP A 252 -11.55 7.21 -2.77
N VAL A 253 -11.66 6.39 -1.75
CA VAL A 253 -11.07 6.63 -0.42
C VAL A 253 -9.57 6.95 -0.47
N LEU A 254 -8.83 6.41 -1.44
CA LEU A 254 -7.41 6.67 -1.64
C LEU A 254 -7.11 7.82 -2.62
N SER A 255 -8.12 8.53 -3.08
CA SER A 255 -7.95 9.63 -4.06
C SER A 255 -7.38 10.90 -3.44
N GLN A 256 -7.54 11.08 -2.14
CA GLN A 256 -7.08 12.27 -1.40
C GLN A 256 -7.57 13.60 -2.00
N SER A 257 -8.64 13.52 -2.80
CA SER A 257 -9.25 14.64 -3.53
C SER A 257 -10.22 15.48 -2.69
N GLY A 258 -10.51 15.05 -1.44
CA GLY A 258 -11.53 15.65 -0.60
C GLY A 258 -12.97 15.26 -0.99
N GLN A 259 -13.12 14.36 -1.93
CA GLN A 259 -14.42 13.83 -2.39
C GLN A 259 -15.46 14.94 -2.63
N PRO A 260 -15.32 15.77 -3.68
CA PRO A 260 -16.25 16.87 -3.95
C PRO A 260 -17.70 16.43 -4.11
N LEU A 261 -17.92 15.17 -4.49
CA LEU A 261 -19.22 14.49 -4.51
C LEU A 261 -19.16 13.31 -3.51
N PRO A 262 -19.38 13.56 -2.20
CA PRO A 262 -19.25 12.53 -1.17
C PRO A 262 -20.30 11.43 -1.31
N CYS A 263 -20.01 10.28 -0.71
CA CYS A 263 -20.93 9.13 -0.64
C CYS A 263 -21.37 8.56 -2.01
N ALA A 264 -20.45 8.57 -2.98
CA ALA A 264 -20.75 8.19 -4.35
C ALA A 264 -21.31 6.77 -4.47
N ASP A 265 -20.78 5.81 -3.71
CA ASP A 265 -21.29 4.44 -3.74
C ASP A 265 -22.73 4.29 -3.25
N ILE A 266 -23.29 5.32 -2.60
CA ILE A 266 -24.70 5.37 -2.18
C ILE A 266 -25.54 6.13 -3.18
N TRP A 267 -25.19 7.38 -3.54
CA TRP A 267 -26.03 8.17 -4.45
C TRP A 267 -26.04 7.66 -5.89
N LEU A 268 -25.06 6.85 -6.31
CA LEU A 268 -25.11 6.12 -7.58
C LEU A 268 -26.22 5.07 -7.66
N ALA A 269 -26.96 4.82 -6.58
CA ALA A 269 -28.20 4.07 -6.63
C ALA A 269 -29.37 4.89 -7.19
N HIS A 270 -29.26 6.24 -7.24
CA HIS A 270 -30.29 7.11 -7.77
C HIS A 270 -30.31 7.08 -9.31
N PRO A 271 -31.45 6.74 -9.94
CA PRO A 271 -31.53 6.62 -11.40
C PRO A 271 -31.11 7.90 -12.13
N ASP A 272 -31.57 9.08 -11.68
CA ASP A 272 -31.24 10.35 -12.33
C ASP A 272 -29.75 10.67 -12.29
N ALA A 273 -29.04 10.27 -11.24
CA ALA A 273 -27.61 10.45 -11.16
C ALA A 273 -26.89 9.62 -12.25
N VAL A 274 -27.28 8.36 -12.38
CA VAL A 274 -26.75 7.46 -13.41
C VAL A 274 -27.08 7.96 -14.82
N ASP A 275 -28.32 8.40 -15.05
CA ASP A 275 -28.76 8.92 -16.34
C ASP A 275 -28.05 10.24 -16.70
N ARG A 276 -27.78 11.09 -15.72
CA ARG A 276 -26.94 12.28 -15.94
C ARG A 276 -25.52 11.89 -16.35
N LEU A 277 -24.88 11.00 -15.60
CA LEU A 277 -23.51 10.56 -15.89
C LEU A 277 -23.37 9.81 -17.23
N ARG A 278 -24.43 9.15 -17.72
CA ARG A 278 -24.45 8.52 -19.07
C ARG A 278 -24.29 9.53 -20.21
N GLN A 279 -24.53 10.82 -19.96
CA GLN A 279 -24.36 11.87 -20.95
C GLN A 279 -22.90 12.29 -21.13
N ALA A 280 -21.97 11.71 -20.37
CA ALA A 280 -20.55 11.98 -20.52
C ALA A 280 -20.03 11.50 -21.88
N GLU A 281 -19.32 12.40 -22.57
CA GLU A 281 -18.68 12.10 -23.86
C GLU A 281 -17.27 11.54 -23.67
N ILE A 282 -16.64 11.89 -22.55
CA ILE A 282 -15.32 11.39 -22.16
C ILE A 282 -15.30 11.07 -20.64
N VAL A 283 -14.60 9.99 -20.29
CA VAL A 283 -14.31 9.66 -18.90
C VAL A 283 -12.80 9.58 -18.73
N LEU A 284 -12.27 10.30 -17.75
CA LEU A 284 -10.87 10.22 -17.37
C LEU A 284 -10.74 9.59 -15.99
N GLN A 285 -10.01 8.48 -15.92
CA GLN A 285 -9.63 7.85 -14.65
C GLN A 285 -8.17 8.14 -14.35
N PHE A 286 -7.90 8.65 -13.16
CA PHE A 286 -6.57 8.91 -12.63
C PHE A 286 -6.29 7.95 -11.47
N GLY A 287 -5.18 7.22 -11.55
CA GLY A 287 -4.87 6.16 -10.60
C GLY A 287 -5.72 4.90 -10.77
N GLY A 288 -5.18 3.79 -10.28
CA GLY A 288 -5.84 2.48 -10.30
C GLY A 288 -6.76 2.24 -9.10
N SER A 289 -7.43 1.09 -9.11
CA SER A 289 -8.11 0.48 -7.95
C SER A 289 -9.21 1.31 -7.31
N LEU A 290 -10.40 1.32 -7.92
CA LEU A 290 -11.61 1.86 -7.30
C LEU A 290 -12.21 0.86 -6.30
N THR A 291 -12.79 1.35 -5.20
CA THR A 291 -13.33 0.55 -4.10
C THR A 291 -14.84 0.38 -4.15
N GLY A 292 -15.57 1.46 -4.44
CA GLY A 292 -17.02 1.50 -4.41
C GLY A 292 -17.67 0.53 -5.42
N LYS A 293 -18.58 -0.31 -4.95
CA LYS A 293 -19.25 -1.32 -5.80
C LYS A 293 -20.05 -0.68 -6.94
N ARG A 294 -20.81 0.36 -6.64
CA ARG A 294 -21.66 1.03 -7.64
C ARG A 294 -20.85 1.91 -8.57
N LEU A 295 -19.78 2.48 -8.06
CA LEU A 295 -18.82 3.20 -8.90
C LEU A 295 -18.18 2.26 -9.92
N LEU A 296 -17.75 1.07 -9.49
CA LEU A 296 -17.22 0.03 -10.40
C LEU A 296 -18.28 -0.43 -11.41
N GLN A 297 -19.52 -0.65 -10.96
CA GLN A 297 -20.62 -1.02 -11.86
C GLN A 297 -20.93 0.08 -12.88
N TRP A 298 -20.92 1.34 -12.45
CA TRP A 298 -21.11 2.46 -13.37
C TRP A 298 -19.95 2.56 -14.35
N GLN A 299 -18.71 2.45 -13.89
CA GLN A 299 -17.51 2.43 -14.74
C GLN A 299 -17.61 1.32 -15.79
N GLU A 300 -17.98 0.10 -15.38
CA GLU A 300 -18.11 -1.04 -16.29
C GLU A 300 -19.21 -0.83 -17.36
N GLN A 301 -20.27 -0.13 -17.01
CA GLN A 301 -21.45 0.09 -17.87
C GLN A 301 -21.37 1.37 -18.70
N CYS A 302 -20.53 2.33 -18.35
CA CYS A 302 -20.42 3.59 -19.06
C CYS A 302 -19.83 3.35 -20.47
N GLN A 303 -20.37 4.09 -21.46
CA GLN A 303 -19.95 4.00 -22.85
C GLN A 303 -19.65 5.40 -23.42
N PRO A 304 -18.62 6.08 -22.91
CA PRO A 304 -18.21 7.38 -23.46
C PRO A 304 -17.62 7.19 -24.88
N GLN A 305 -17.47 8.29 -25.61
CA GLN A 305 -16.75 8.28 -26.89
C GLN A 305 -15.29 7.89 -26.70
N GLU A 306 -14.69 8.34 -25.57
CA GLU A 306 -13.33 8.00 -25.16
C GLU A 306 -13.28 7.75 -23.64
N PHE A 307 -12.52 6.73 -23.26
CA PHE A 307 -12.14 6.45 -21.87
C PHE A 307 -10.63 6.53 -21.76
N TRP A 308 -10.10 7.46 -20.93
CA TRP A 308 -8.68 7.59 -20.73
C TRP A 308 -8.31 7.18 -19.31
N LEU A 309 -7.31 6.31 -19.19
CA LEU A 309 -6.77 5.90 -17.90
C LEU A 309 -5.32 6.38 -17.79
N ILE A 310 -5.06 7.24 -16.82
CA ILE A 310 -3.78 7.87 -16.53
C ILE A 310 -3.26 7.32 -15.20
N ASP A 311 -2.13 6.63 -15.23
CA ASP A 311 -1.45 6.07 -14.07
C ASP A 311 0.00 5.77 -14.46
N ASP A 312 0.95 5.95 -13.56
CA ASP A 312 2.38 5.68 -13.79
C ASP A 312 2.72 4.18 -13.84
N LEU A 313 1.84 3.33 -13.30
CA LEU A 313 1.99 1.88 -13.39
C LEU A 313 1.73 1.40 -14.83
N PRO A 314 2.53 0.49 -15.36
CA PRO A 314 2.26 -0.14 -16.64
C PRO A 314 1.07 -1.11 -16.55
N GLY A 315 0.63 -1.60 -17.69
CA GLY A 315 -0.47 -2.54 -17.80
C GLY A 315 -1.79 -1.87 -18.18
N ARG A 316 -2.77 -2.69 -18.44
CA ARG A 316 -4.07 -2.23 -18.96
C ARG A 316 -4.91 -1.49 -17.93
N LEU A 317 -4.95 -1.98 -16.69
CA LEU A 317 -5.64 -1.43 -15.52
C LEU A 317 -7.16 -1.11 -15.71
N ASP A 318 -7.74 -1.49 -16.83
CA ASP A 318 -9.16 -1.31 -17.15
C ASP A 318 -9.83 -2.68 -17.36
N PRO A 319 -10.53 -3.20 -16.33
CA PRO A 319 -11.24 -4.49 -16.43
C PRO A 319 -12.48 -4.44 -17.34
N ALA A 320 -13.03 -3.28 -17.59
CA ALA A 320 -14.21 -3.10 -18.43
C ALA A 320 -13.90 -3.05 -19.93
N HIS A 321 -12.62 -2.99 -20.31
CA HIS A 321 -12.18 -3.03 -21.71
C HIS A 321 -12.69 -1.88 -22.58
N HIS A 322 -12.76 -0.67 -22.02
CA HIS A 322 -13.24 0.50 -22.75
C HIS A 322 -12.41 0.81 -23.99
N ARG A 323 -13.06 1.36 -24.98
CA ARG A 323 -12.37 2.04 -26.07
C ARG A 323 -11.80 3.36 -25.57
N GLY A 324 -10.51 3.61 -25.82
CA GLY A 324 -9.87 4.86 -25.40
C GLY A 324 -8.36 4.78 -25.33
N ARG A 325 -7.77 5.46 -24.32
CA ARG A 325 -6.31 5.61 -24.19
C ARG A 325 -5.83 5.17 -22.83
N ARG A 326 -4.78 4.36 -22.84
CA ARG A 326 -4.00 4.04 -21.65
C ARG A 326 -2.74 4.92 -21.68
N LEU A 327 -2.64 5.86 -20.75
CA LEU A 327 -1.54 6.83 -20.67
C LEU A 327 -0.68 6.48 -19.44
N VAL A 328 0.53 5.95 -19.68
CA VAL A 328 1.49 5.65 -18.62
C VAL A 328 2.26 6.91 -18.32
N ALA A 329 1.89 7.61 -17.26
CA ALA A 329 2.47 8.91 -16.90
C ALA A 329 2.22 9.23 -15.43
N ASP A 330 3.09 10.01 -14.82
CA ASP A 330 2.80 10.66 -13.54
C ASP A 330 1.58 11.58 -13.67
N VAL A 331 0.64 11.46 -12.75
CA VAL A 331 -0.61 12.23 -12.78
C VAL A 331 -0.35 13.73 -12.70
N GLY A 332 0.59 14.16 -11.86
CA GLY A 332 0.94 15.58 -11.71
C GLY A 332 1.57 16.19 -12.95
N GLU A 333 2.47 15.45 -13.62
CA GLU A 333 3.09 15.86 -14.88
C GLU A 333 2.03 15.92 -16.00
N TRP A 334 1.15 14.91 -16.05
CA TRP A 334 0.10 14.89 -17.05
C TRP A 334 -0.86 16.07 -16.90
N LEU A 335 -1.31 16.38 -15.68
CA LEU A 335 -2.17 17.54 -15.40
C LEU A 335 -1.48 18.86 -15.81
N SER A 336 -0.17 18.99 -15.59
CA SER A 336 0.60 20.18 -15.99
C SER A 336 0.63 20.39 -17.50
N ALA A 337 0.74 19.30 -18.27
CA ALA A 337 0.78 19.33 -19.72
C ALA A 337 -0.61 19.44 -20.38
N HIS A 338 -1.68 19.16 -19.63
CA HIS A 338 -3.06 19.17 -20.12
C HIS A 338 -3.91 20.16 -19.29
N PRO A 339 -3.70 21.47 -19.45
CA PRO A 339 -4.39 22.47 -18.63
C PRO A 339 -5.90 22.43 -18.82
N ALA A 340 -6.62 22.67 -17.74
CA ALA A 340 -8.05 22.87 -17.75
C ALA A 340 -8.43 24.13 -18.54
N HIS A 341 -9.71 24.24 -18.86
CA HIS A 341 -10.31 25.44 -19.43
C HIS A 341 -11.62 25.69 -18.73
N LYS A 342 -11.75 26.85 -18.11
CA LYS A 342 -12.88 27.19 -17.27
C LYS A 342 -14.21 27.06 -18.03
N GLN A 343 -15.08 26.23 -17.51
CA GLN A 343 -16.42 26.00 -18.04
C GLN A 343 -17.45 25.98 -16.91
N ALA A 344 -18.71 26.18 -17.26
CA ALA A 344 -19.81 25.96 -16.34
C ALA A 344 -19.97 24.44 -16.08
N PRO A 345 -20.29 24.05 -14.86
CA PRO A 345 -20.61 22.66 -14.54
C PRO A 345 -21.79 22.16 -15.40
N TRP A 346 -21.66 20.93 -15.91
CA TRP A 346 -22.70 20.33 -16.74
C TRP A 346 -23.62 19.36 -15.98
N ALA A 347 -23.23 19.02 -14.76
CA ALA A 347 -23.89 17.99 -13.94
C ALA A 347 -24.17 18.49 -12.51
N ASP A 348 -24.59 19.75 -12.33
CA ASP A 348 -24.82 20.39 -11.03
C ASP A 348 -25.81 19.62 -10.16
N MET A 349 -26.79 18.97 -10.74
CA MET A 349 -27.77 18.16 -10.02
C MET A 349 -27.10 17.04 -9.17
N LEU A 350 -25.91 16.60 -9.52
CA LEU A 350 -25.20 15.59 -8.73
C LEU A 350 -24.79 16.14 -7.35
N VAL A 351 -24.53 17.44 -7.24
CA VAL A 351 -24.24 18.10 -5.97
C VAL A 351 -25.48 18.04 -5.06
N ASP A 352 -26.66 18.38 -5.59
CA ASP A 352 -27.93 18.33 -4.83
C ASP A 352 -28.23 16.90 -4.34
N ILE A 353 -28.01 15.89 -5.23
CA ILE A 353 -28.20 14.48 -4.88
C ILE A 353 -27.19 14.04 -3.82
N ALA A 354 -25.92 14.40 -3.95
CA ALA A 354 -24.87 14.07 -2.97
C ALA A 354 -25.18 14.71 -1.61
N ASP A 355 -25.55 15.98 -1.57
CA ASP A 355 -25.92 16.70 -0.36
C ASP A 355 -27.17 16.12 0.32
N LYS A 356 -28.18 15.73 -0.48
CA LYS A 356 -29.37 15.05 0.04
C LYS A 356 -29.00 13.69 0.62
N THR A 357 -28.11 12.96 -0.05
CA THR A 357 -27.59 11.66 0.43
C THR A 357 -26.87 11.83 1.75
N GLN A 358 -25.98 12.84 1.86
CA GLN A 358 -25.23 13.10 3.10
C GLN A 358 -26.18 13.39 4.27
N ARG A 359 -27.19 14.26 4.08
CA ARG A 359 -28.21 14.54 5.11
C ARG A 359 -28.98 13.30 5.53
N GLN A 360 -29.30 12.41 4.58
CA GLN A 360 -29.96 11.13 4.86
C GLN A 360 -29.07 10.22 5.72
N ILE A 361 -27.80 10.13 5.38
CA ILE A 361 -26.80 9.36 6.16
C ILE A 361 -26.70 9.92 7.58
N ASP A 362 -26.53 11.24 7.72
CA ASP A 362 -26.40 11.90 9.02
C ASP A 362 -27.61 11.62 9.92
N THR A 363 -28.80 11.66 9.34
CA THR A 363 -30.06 11.37 10.07
C THR A 363 -30.15 9.90 10.46
N HIS A 364 -29.83 8.99 9.53
CA HIS A 364 -29.93 7.55 9.74
C HIS A 364 -28.93 7.04 10.79
N LEU A 365 -27.74 7.64 10.84
CA LEU A 365 -26.65 7.22 11.71
C LEU A 365 -26.59 7.96 13.06
N ALA A 366 -27.36 8.99 13.27
CA ALA A 366 -27.20 9.97 14.37
C ALA A 366 -27.13 9.36 15.78
N SER A 367 -27.89 8.33 16.09
CA SER A 367 -28.07 7.79 17.46
C SER A 367 -27.45 6.41 17.71
N ARG A 368 -26.75 5.84 16.72
CA ARG A 368 -26.24 4.46 16.80
C ARG A 368 -24.75 4.41 17.15
N PHE A 369 -24.32 3.39 17.88
CA PHE A 369 -22.92 3.02 18.04
C PHE A 369 -22.67 1.74 17.26
N GLY A 370 -22.01 1.84 16.11
CA GLY A 370 -21.82 0.73 15.18
C GLY A 370 -20.74 0.99 14.14
N GLU A 371 -20.51 0.02 13.28
CA GLU A 371 -19.43 0.03 12.30
C GLU A 371 -19.61 1.13 11.23
N ALA A 372 -20.84 1.32 10.74
CA ALA A 372 -21.15 2.36 9.75
C ALA A 372 -20.97 3.78 10.33
N GLN A 373 -21.40 4.00 11.57
CA GLN A 373 -21.20 5.28 12.26
C GLN A 373 -19.73 5.56 12.54
N LEU A 374 -18.95 4.52 12.88
CA LEU A 374 -17.51 4.66 13.05
C LEU A 374 -16.88 5.13 11.74
N ALA A 375 -17.21 4.48 10.62
CA ALA A 375 -16.72 4.87 9.31
C ALA A 375 -17.05 6.35 8.97
N GLN A 376 -18.28 6.77 9.20
CA GLN A 376 -18.71 8.17 8.99
C GLN A 376 -17.92 9.15 9.88
N ARG A 377 -17.58 8.76 11.09
CA ARG A 377 -16.91 9.63 12.09
C ARG A 377 -15.38 9.64 12.01
N ILE A 378 -14.78 8.79 11.16
CA ILE A 378 -13.32 8.76 11.00
C ILE A 378 -12.72 10.15 10.77
N PRO A 379 -13.28 11.06 9.94
CA PRO A 379 -12.71 12.39 9.75
C PRO A 379 -12.54 13.20 11.03
N ALA A 380 -13.43 13.04 12.01
CA ALA A 380 -13.35 13.72 13.32
C ALA A 380 -12.31 13.10 14.26
N LEU A 381 -11.82 11.91 13.98
CA LEU A 381 -10.83 11.19 14.78
C LEU A 381 -9.41 11.35 14.25
N LEU A 382 -9.24 11.93 13.07
CA LEU A 382 -7.93 12.05 12.42
C LEU A 382 -6.97 12.90 13.24
N PRO A 383 -5.70 12.46 13.39
CA PRO A 383 -4.69 13.28 14.05
C PRO A 383 -4.38 14.52 13.22
N PRO A 384 -4.22 15.71 13.86
CA PRO A 384 -3.72 16.89 13.17
C PRO A 384 -2.34 16.62 12.55
N ASP A 385 -2.13 17.05 11.29
CA ASP A 385 -0.88 16.85 10.53
C ASP A 385 -0.41 15.39 10.45
N GLY A 386 -1.35 14.46 10.64
CA GLY A 386 -1.10 13.02 10.66
C GLY A 386 -1.47 12.31 9.35
N GLN A 387 -1.87 11.06 9.50
CA GLN A 387 -2.23 10.19 8.38
C GLN A 387 -3.21 9.10 8.81
N LEU A 388 -3.92 8.56 7.82
CA LEU A 388 -4.87 7.45 7.97
C LEU A 388 -4.36 6.21 7.25
N PHE A 389 -4.46 5.04 7.88
CA PHE A 389 -4.31 3.75 7.24
C PHE A 389 -5.62 2.98 7.30
N VAL A 390 -6.13 2.56 6.14
CA VAL A 390 -7.42 1.87 6.02
C VAL A 390 -7.20 0.42 5.65
N GLY A 391 -7.71 -0.48 6.48
CA GLY A 391 -7.72 -1.92 6.22
C GLY A 391 -8.73 -2.31 5.14
N ASN A 392 -8.58 -3.52 4.62
CA ASN A 392 -9.42 -4.06 3.56
C ASN A 392 -10.76 -4.63 4.05
N SER A 393 -11.46 -5.36 3.19
CA SER A 393 -12.75 -6.01 3.44
C SER A 393 -13.91 -4.99 3.60
N LEU A 394 -14.72 -5.09 4.65
CA LEU A 394 -15.87 -4.21 4.87
C LEU A 394 -15.44 -2.79 5.28
N VAL A 395 -14.40 -2.68 6.11
CA VAL A 395 -13.91 -1.40 6.64
C VAL A 395 -13.65 -0.37 5.54
N VAL A 396 -12.86 -0.71 4.53
CA VAL A 396 -12.54 0.23 3.45
C VAL A 396 -13.79 0.65 2.67
N ARG A 397 -14.74 -0.26 2.50
CA ARG A 397 -15.98 0.02 1.76
C ARG A 397 -16.93 0.95 2.51
N LEU A 398 -17.00 0.80 3.82
CA LEU A 398 -17.79 1.69 4.66
C LEU A 398 -17.16 3.09 4.73
N ILE A 399 -15.85 3.18 4.84
CA ILE A 399 -15.14 4.47 4.83
C ILE A 399 -15.30 5.16 3.47
N ASP A 400 -15.13 4.44 2.36
CA ASP A 400 -15.32 4.96 1.01
C ASP A 400 -16.73 5.49 0.78
N ALA A 401 -17.74 4.77 1.29
CA ALA A 401 -19.16 5.12 1.11
C ALA A 401 -19.66 6.21 2.07
N LEU A 402 -19.09 6.36 3.27
CA LEU A 402 -19.68 7.14 4.36
C LEU A 402 -18.79 8.27 4.90
N ALA A 403 -17.47 8.17 4.75
CA ALA A 403 -16.55 9.17 5.27
C ALA A 403 -16.25 10.25 4.23
N GLN A 404 -16.30 11.51 4.63
CA GLN A 404 -15.80 12.62 3.83
C GLN A 404 -14.41 13.02 4.34
N LEU A 405 -13.37 12.43 3.77
CA LEU A 405 -11.99 12.67 4.17
C LEU A 405 -11.51 14.05 3.71
N PRO A 406 -10.69 14.77 4.51
CA PRO A 406 -10.19 16.08 4.11
C PRO A 406 -9.32 16.02 2.86
N GLN A 407 -9.42 17.03 2.02
CA GLN A 407 -8.62 17.17 0.81
C GLN A 407 -7.12 17.23 1.15
N GLY A 408 -6.31 16.43 0.46
CA GLY A 408 -4.86 16.37 0.66
C GLY A 408 -4.42 15.67 1.94
N TYR A 409 -5.35 15.12 2.71
CA TYR A 409 -4.99 14.34 3.90
C TYR A 409 -4.44 12.97 3.49
N PRO A 410 -3.25 12.57 3.98
CA PRO A 410 -2.63 11.31 3.55
C PRO A 410 -3.42 10.09 3.99
N VAL A 411 -3.83 9.26 3.04
CA VAL A 411 -4.56 8.01 3.27
C VAL A 411 -3.81 6.86 2.58
N TYR A 412 -3.55 5.80 3.33
CA TYR A 412 -2.84 4.61 2.86
C TYR A 412 -3.69 3.35 3.01
N GLY A 413 -3.40 2.36 2.19
CA GLY A 413 -4.02 1.03 2.24
C GLY A 413 -3.37 0.09 1.23
N ASN A 414 -3.62 -1.21 1.38
CA ASN A 414 -3.14 -2.24 0.46
C ASN A 414 -4.27 -2.62 -0.50
N ARG A 415 -4.35 -1.92 -1.63
CA ARG A 415 -5.44 -2.08 -2.61
C ARG A 415 -4.98 -2.66 -3.97
N GLY A 416 -3.86 -3.38 -3.98
CA GLY A 416 -3.41 -4.16 -5.13
C GLY A 416 -4.13 -5.50 -5.21
N ALA A 417 -3.68 -6.48 -4.44
CA ALA A 417 -4.37 -7.75 -4.26
C ALA A 417 -5.55 -7.65 -3.28
N SER A 418 -5.58 -6.60 -2.47
CA SER A 418 -6.63 -6.33 -1.48
C SER A 418 -6.80 -7.44 -0.43
N GLY A 419 -5.70 -8.10 -0.07
CA GLY A 419 -5.66 -9.12 0.99
C GLY A 419 -5.90 -8.53 2.38
N ILE A 420 -6.20 -9.39 3.34
CA ILE A 420 -6.35 -9.01 4.75
C ILE A 420 -5.08 -9.29 5.57
N ASP A 421 -4.08 -9.90 4.97
CA ASP A 421 -2.76 -10.18 5.55
C ASP A 421 -1.88 -8.92 5.56
N GLY A 422 -1.00 -8.82 6.55
CA GLY A 422 0.05 -7.81 6.64
C GLY A 422 -0.42 -6.36 6.78
N LEU A 423 -1.67 -6.09 7.12
CA LEU A 423 -2.22 -4.72 7.18
C LEU A 423 -1.62 -3.92 8.33
N ILE A 424 -1.47 -4.53 9.52
CA ILE A 424 -0.85 -3.86 10.68
C ILE A 424 0.65 -3.64 10.40
N SER A 425 1.32 -4.63 9.83
CA SER A 425 2.73 -4.52 9.44
C SER A 425 2.95 -3.37 8.45
N THR A 426 2.08 -3.24 7.43
CA THR A 426 2.14 -2.15 6.45
C THR A 426 1.89 -0.79 7.11
N LEU A 427 0.89 -0.70 7.98
CA LEU A 427 0.60 0.51 8.76
C LEU A 427 1.83 0.98 9.54
N VAL A 428 2.51 0.05 10.23
CA VAL A 428 3.74 0.37 10.98
C VAL A 428 4.84 0.86 10.04
N GLY A 429 4.97 0.24 8.87
CA GLY A 429 5.92 0.68 7.85
C GLY A 429 5.66 2.11 7.38
N VAL A 430 4.40 2.43 7.09
CA VAL A 430 3.97 3.79 6.73
C VAL A 430 4.33 4.78 7.83
N GLN A 431 4.02 4.47 9.08
CA GLN A 431 4.32 5.36 10.20
C GLN A 431 5.84 5.55 10.40
N ARG A 432 6.63 4.48 10.31
CA ARG A 432 8.10 4.57 10.47
C ARG A 432 8.75 5.41 9.37
N ALA A 433 8.21 5.38 8.15
CA ALA A 433 8.72 6.19 7.05
C ALA A 433 8.44 7.68 7.23
N THR A 434 7.29 8.04 7.81
CA THR A 434 6.83 9.43 7.92
C THR A 434 7.09 10.04 9.29
N ALA A 435 7.21 9.22 10.34
CA ALA A 435 7.21 9.62 11.75
C ALA A 435 6.01 10.53 12.14
N LYS A 436 4.85 10.33 11.49
CA LYS A 436 3.63 11.10 11.73
C LYS A 436 2.66 10.38 12.65
N PRO A 437 1.84 11.11 13.44
CA PRO A 437 0.70 10.51 14.12
C PRO A 437 -0.19 9.75 13.15
N THR A 438 -0.60 8.53 13.51
CA THR A 438 -1.27 7.62 12.59
C THR A 438 -2.53 7.03 13.22
N LEU A 439 -3.66 7.22 12.54
CA LEU A 439 -4.87 6.44 12.79
C LEU A 439 -4.91 5.24 11.87
N GLY A 440 -4.91 4.03 12.42
CA GLY A 440 -5.12 2.80 11.67
C GLY A 440 -6.47 2.19 12.00
N ILE A 441 -7.17 1.64 11.01
CA ILE A 441 -8.43 0.95 11.21
C ILE A 441 -8.47 -0.34 10.41
N VAL A 442 -8.69 -1.47 11.09
CA VAL A 442 -8.73 -2.82 10.52
C VAL A 442 -9.88 -3.62 11.13
N GLY A 443 -10.35 -4.66 10.43
CA GLY A 443 -11.29 -5.63 10.98
C GLY A 443 -10.60 -6.67 11.89
N ASP A 444 -11.39 -7.38 12.66
CA ASP A 444 -10.93 -8.44 13.59
C ASP A 444 -10.16 -9.57 12.90
N LEU A 445 -10.65 -10.11 11.79
CA LEU A 445 -9.92 -11.14 11.04
C LEU A 445 -8.60 -10.61 10.46
N SER A 446 -8.55 -9.36 10.03
CA SER A 446 -7.30 -8.74 9.58
C SER A 446 -6.30 -8.62 10.72
N ALA A 447 -6.76 -8.22 11.91
CA ALA A 447 -5.92 -8.11 13.10
C ALA A 447 -5.41 -9.49 13.56
N LEU A 448 -6.26 -10.53 13.53
CA LEU A 448 -5.85 -11.91 13.82
C LEU A 448 -4.84 -12.44 12.80
N TYR A 449 -5.04 -12.14 11.52
CA TYR A 449 -4.17 -12.62 10.45
C TYR A 449 -2.75 -12.04 10.55
N ASP A 450 -2.61 -10.82 11.06
CA ASP A 450 -1.34 -10.11 11.23
C ASP A 450 -0.99 -9.87 12.73
N LEU A 451 -1.36 -10.80 13.58
CA LEU A 451 -1.26 -10.65 15.04
C LEU A 451 0.17 -10.39 15.52
N ASN A 452 1.16 -11.03 14.89
CA ASN A 452 2.58 -10.86 15.22
C ASN A 452 3.08 -9.41 15.01
N ALA A 453 2.42 -8.64 14.15
CA ALA A 453 2.74 -7.24 13.91
C ALA A 453 2.51 -6.34 15.13
N LEU A 454 1.72 -6.77 16.12
CA LEU A 454 1.58 -6.04 17.37
C LEU A 454 2.92 -5.85 18.10
N ALA A 455 3.89 -6.77 17.88
CA ALA A 455 5.25 -6.60 18.38
C ALA A 455 5.95 -5.36 17.81
N LEU A 456 5.66 -4.98 16.57
CA LEU A 456 6.24 -3.83 15.89
C LEU A 456 5.75 -2.49 16.44
N LEU A 457 4.52 -2.45 16.97
CA LEU A 457 3.88 -1.25 17.53
C LEU A 457 4.61 -0.70 18.76
N ARG A 458 5.33 -1.54 19.50
CA ARG A 458 6.11 -1.10 20.67
C ARG A 458 7.20 -0.08 20.35
N GLN A 459 7.59 0.03 19.10
CA GLN A 459 8.65 0.93 18.61
C GLN A 459 8.09 1.99 17.65
N ALA A 460 6.84 2.39 17.82
CA ALA A 460 6.23 3.44 17.01
C ALA A 460 6.92 4.79 17.26
N PRO A 461 7.39 5.49 16.21
CA PRO A 461 8.11 6.76 16.37
C PRO A 461 7.22 7.97 16.70
N ALA A 462 5.90 7.82 16.56
CA ALA A 462 4.91 8.86 16.80
C ALA A 462 3.63 8.24 17.40
N PRO A 463 2.67 9.05 17.90
CA PRO A 463 1.40 8.55 18.41
C PRO A 463 0.68 7.67 17.37
N LEU A 464 0.12 6.54 17.82
CA LEU A 464 -0.61 5.62 16.96
C LEU A 464 -1.84 5.06 17.68
N VAL A 465 -2.99 5.21 17.06
CA VAL A 465 -4.21 4.50 17.44
C VAL A 465 -4.50 3.43 16.40
N LEU A 466 -4.55 2.17 16.83
CA LEU A 466 -5.03 1.07 16.02
C LEU A 466 -6.46 0.72 16.44
N ILE A 467 -7.44 1.10 15.64
CA ILE A 467 -8.82 0.68 15.83
C ILE A 467 -8.99 -0.71 15.22
N VAL A 468 -9.43 -1.66 16.05
CA VAL A 468 -9.86 -2.98 15.61
C VAL A 468 -11.38 -3.03 15.70
N VAL A 469 -12.03 -3.09 14.55
CA VAL A 469 -13.48 -3.29 14.45
C VAL A 469 -13.78 -4.76 14.60
N ASN A 470 -14.30 -5.13 15.76
CA ASN A 470 -14.64 -6.52 16.08
C ASN A 470 -16.14 -6.75 15.82
N ASN A 471 -16.44 -7.15 14.59
CA ASN A 471 -17.78 -7.53 14.14
C ASN A 471 -17.95 -9.07 14.05
N ASN A 472 -17.04 -9.80 14.72
CA ASN A 472 -17.02 -11.26 14.83
C ASN A 472 -16.97 -11.97 13.47
N GLY A 473 -16.00 -11.58 12.63
CA GLY A 473 -15.66 -12.32 11.42
C GLY A 473 -15.78 -11.54 10.10
N GLY A 474 -15.80 -12.26 9.00
CA GLY A 474 -15.81 -11.69 7.64
C GLY A 474 -17.15 -11.13 7.19
N GLN A 475 -17.64 -10.06 7.79
CA GLN A 475 -18.98 -9.53 7.54
C GLN A 475 -19.20 -8.92 6.14
N ILE A 476 -18.14 -8.71 5.37
CA ILE A 476 -18.24 -8.36 3.94
C ILE A 476 -19.08 -9.38 3.15
N PHE A 477 -19.05 -10.65 3.54
CA PHE A 477 -19.80 -11.71 2.89
C PHE A 477 -21.33 -11.58 3.08
N SER A 478 -21.78 -10.72 4.01
CA SER A 478 -23.17 -10.34 4.14
C SER A 478 -23.65 -9.40 2.99
N LEU A 479 -22.73 -8.76 2.28
CA LEU A 479 -23.02 -7.97 1.06
C LEU A 479 -23.05 -8.84 -0.22
N LEU A 480 -22.63 -10.09 -0.13
CA LEU A 480 -22.53 -10.98 -1.29
C LEU A 480 -23.67 -12.01 -1.29
N PRO A 481 -24.07 -12.51 -2.47
CA PRO A 481 -25.14 -13.51 -2.59
C PRO A 481 -24.67 -14.92 -2.20
N THR A 482 -23.93 -15.04 -1.10
CA THR A 482 -23.50 -16.33 -0.56
C THR A 482 -24.69 -17.07 0.06
N PRO A 483 -24.77 -18.41 -0.04
CA PRO A 483 -25.83 -19.19 0.58
C PRO A 483 -25.88 -18.97 2.10
N VAL A 484 -27.06 -18.60 2.61
CA VAL A 484 -27.23 -18.19 4.02
C VAL A 484 -26.82 -19.31 4.98
N ALA A 485 -27.16 -20.57 4.66
CA ALA A 485 -26.87 -21.71 5.52
C ALA A 485 -25.37 -21.99 5.71
N GLN A 486 -24.55 -21.68 4.71
CA GLN A 486 -23.10 -21.88 4.71
C GLN A 486 -22.32 -20.62 5.06
N ARG A 487 -22.95 -19.44 4.99
CA ARG A 487 -22.27 -18.14 5.12
C ARG A 487 -21.52 -18.01 6.44
N GLU A 488 -22.13 -18.36 7.53
CA GLU A 488 -21.52 -18.19 8.86
C GLU A 488 -20.28 -19.09 9.02
N THR A 489 -20.39 -20.37 8.66
CA THR A 489 -19.33 -21.36 8.86
C THR A 489 -18.14 -21.16 7.92
N PHE A 490 -18.41 -20.88 6.62
CA PHE A 490 -17.36 -20.94 5.60
C PHE A 490 -16.89 -19.57 5.09
N TYR A 491 -17.60 -18.50 5.43
CA TYR A 491 -17.30 -17.16 4.95
C TYR A 491 -17.11 -16.15 6.09
N CYS A 492 -18.09 -15.99 6.98
CA CYS A 492 -17.95 -15.08 8.11
C CYS A 492 -16.94 -15.60 9.12
N MET A 493 -16.94 -16.90 9.40
CA MET A 493 -15.97 -17.56 10.27
C MET A 493 -15.80 -16.85 11.62
N PRO A 494 -16.84 -16.75 12.46
CA PRO A 494 -16.77 -16.05 13.74
C PRO A 494 -15.72 -16.68 14.66
N GLN A 495 -14.88 -15.84 15.28
CA GLN A 495 -13.75 -16.29 16.11
C GLN A 495 -13.99 -16.11 17.61
N ASN A 496 -14.92 -15.23 18.01
CA ASN A 496 -15.26 -14.93 19.40
C ASN A 496 -14.01 -14.54 20.24
N VAL A 497 -13.17 -13.67 19.71
CA VAL A 497 -11.93 -13.23 20.34
C VAL A 497 -12.05 -11.87 21.01
N GLU A 498 -11.20 -11.63 22.01
CA GLU A 498 -11.04 -10.35 22.70
C GLU A 498 -9.59 -9.87 22.53
N PHE A 499 -9.40 -8.72 21.92
CA PHE A 499 -8.07 -8.19 21.61
C PHE A 499 -7.33 -7.64 22.84
N GLY A 500 -8.01 -7.48 23.98
CA GLY A 500 -7.37 -7.12 25.24
C GLY A 500 -6.28 -8.12 25.65
N HIS A 501 -6.49 -9.41 25.42
CA HIS A 501 -5.49 -10.45 25.69
C HIS A 501 -4.26 -10.31 24.77
N ALA A 502 -4.47 -10.00 23.50
CA ALA A 502 -3.39 -9.77 22.56
C ALA A 502 -2.60 -8.49 22.92
N ALA A 503 -3.28 -7.41 23.26
CA ALA A 503 -2.65 -6.19 23.71
C ALA A 503 -1.76 -6.42 24.95
N ALA A 504 -2.27 -7.16 25.95
CA ALA A 504 -1.51 -7.52 27.13
C ALA A 504 -0.28 -8.39 26.83
N MET A 505 -0.42 -9.36 25.90
CA MET A 505 0.68 -10.21 25.45
C MET A 505 1.84 -9.39 24.86
N PHE A 506 1.55 -8.34 24.12
CA PHE A 506 2.55 -7.48 23.51
C PHE A 506 2.87 -6.22 24.31
N GLY A 507 2.26 -6.02 25.49
CA GLY A 507 2.52 -4.87 26.36
C GLY A 507 2.04 -3.54 25.79
N LEU A 508 0.91 -3.53 25.07
CA LEU A 508 0.30 -2.34 24.48
C LEU A 508 -0.82 -1.79 25.38
N ASN A 509 -1.03 -0.49 25.33
CA ASN A 509 -2.24 0.12 25.91
C ASN A 509 -3.47 -0.42 25.16
N TYR A 510 -4.50 -0.72 25.92
CA TYR A 510 -5.75 -1.27 25.38
C TYR A 510 -6.95 -0.54 25.96
N VAL A 511 -7.89 -0.20 25.10
CA VAL A 511 -9.20 0.30 25.47
C VAL A 511 -10.26 -0.42 24.62
N ARG A 512 -11.32 -0.92 25.28
CA ARG A 512 -12.55 -1.31 24.60
C ARG A 512 -13.53 -0.15 24.76
N ALA A 513 -13.89 0.45 23.62
CA ALA A 513 -14.84 1.56 23.62
C ALA A 513 -16.28 1.04 23.48
N ASP A 514 -17.14 1.42 24.41
CA ASP A 514 -18.56 1.03 24.43
C ASP A 514 -19.49 2.18 24.00
N ASN A 515 -18.95 3.38 23.78
CA ASN A 515 -19.68 4.57 23.34
C ASN A 515 -18.76 5.59 22.65
N TRP A 516 -19.36 6.60 22.00
CA TRP A 516 -18.63 7.63 21.25
C TRP A 516 -17.74 8.52 22.09
N GLU A 517 -18.18 8.87 23.30
CA GLU A 517 -17.42 9.73 24.20
C GLU A 517 -16.11 9.07 24.63
N GLN A 518 -16.19 7.82 25.07
CA GLN A 518 -15.02 7.04 25.45
C GLN A 518 -14.06 6.85 24.25
N LEU A 519 -14.59 6.54 23.08
CA LEU A 519 -13.80 6.39 21.85
C LEU A 519 -13.07 7.69 21.50
N ALA A 520 -13.79 8.82 21.44
CA ALA A 520 -13.23 10.12 21.07
C ALA A 520 -12.19 10.59 22.09
N ASN A 521 -12.47 10.44 23.38
CA ASN A 521 -11.53 10.81 24.45
C ASN A 521 -10.25 9.96 24.37
N THR A 522 -10.37 8.66 24.19
CA THR A 522 -9.20 7.76 24.03
C THR A 522 -8.32 8.17 22.85
N VAL A 523 -8.92 8.48 21.71
CA VAL A 523 -8.19 8.93 20.52
C VAL A 523 -7.52 10.28 20.78
N THR A 524 -8.24 11.24 21.34
CA THR A 524 -7.71 12.58 21.66
C THR A 524 -6.56 12.52 22.67
N ASP A 525 -6.70 11.70 23.69
CA ASP A 525 -5.66 11.52 24.71
C ASP A 525 -4.39 10.92 24.10
N CYS A 526 -4.52 9.96 23.18
CA CYS A 526 -3.37 9.41 22.48
C CYS A 526 -2.64 10.46 21.63
N TRP A 527 -3.38 11.33 20.94
CA TRP A 527 -2.76 12.44 20.19
C TRP A 527 -2.04 13.44 21.09
N ALA A 528 -2.59 13.70 22.27
CA ALA A 528 -2.03 14.68 23.23
C ALA A 528 -0.84 14.11 24.02
N GLN A 529 -0.92 12.85 24.46
CA GLN A 529 0.05 12.25 25.39
C GLN A 529 1.12 11.41 24.68
N GLY A 530 0.86 11.01 23.44
CA GLY A 530 1.73 10.11 22.69
C GLY A 530 1.48 8.62 23.00
N GLY A 531 2.35 7.78 22.46
CA GLY A 531 2.30 6.33 22.64
C GLY A 531 1.42 5.61 21.63
N VAL A 532 1.14 4.34 21.92
CA VAL A 532 0.35 3.46 21.06
C VAL A 532 -0.84 2.93 21.85
N THR A 533 -2.01 3.02 21.26
CA THR A 533 -3.25 2.46 21.84
C THR A 533 -3.91 1.51 20.85
N LEU A 534 -4.15 0.27 21.25
CA LEU A 534 -5.06 -0.64 20.59
C LEU A 534 -6.47 -0.36 21.11
N LEU A 535 -7.35 0.12 20.24
CA LEU A 535 -8.73 0.48 20.56
C LEU A 535 -9.68 -0.52 19.90
N GLU A 536 -10.31 -1.36 20.68
CA GLU A 536 -11.27 -2.33 20.20
C GLU A 536 -12.69 -1.75 20.22
N VAL A 537 -13.38 -1.86 19.10
CA VAL A 537 -14.78 -1.46 18.93
C VAL A 537 -15.59 -2.70 18.58
N VAL A 538 -16.31 -3.22 19.57
CA VAL A 538 -17.17 -4.39 19.39
C VAL A 538 -18.53 -3.93 18.87
N VAL A 539 -18.93 -4.46 17.73
CA VAL A 539 -20.20 -4.11 17.07
C VAL A 539 -21.01 -5.35 16.74
N GLU A 540 -22.31 -5.16 16.54
CA GLU A 540 -23.18 -6.24 16.11
C GLU A 540 -22.77 -6.80 14.75
N PRO A 541 -22.60 -8.12 14.62
CA PRO A 541 -22.36 -8.76 13.35
C PRO A 541 -23.43 -8.34 12.32
N LYS A 542 -23.03 -8.12 11.08
CA LYS A 542 -23.90 -7.71 9.94
C LYS A 542 -24.44 -6.27 9.98
N ASP A 543 -24.33 -5.54 11.09
CA ASP A 543 -24.88 -4.19 11.21
C ASP A 543 -24.33 -3.24 10.12
N GLY A 544 -23.02 -3.19 9.90
CA GLY A 544 -22.40 -2.35 8.88
C GLY A 544 -22.90 -2.67 7.46
N ALA A 545 -22.97 -3.97 7.12
CA ALA A 545 -23.45 -4.42 5.82
C ALA A 545 -24.96 -4.14 5.64
N ALA A 546 -25.77 -4.36 6.66
CA ALA A 546 -27.20 -4.09 6.64
C ALA A 546 -27.46 -2.60 6.47
N THR A 547 -26.80 -1.75 7.25
CA THR A 547 -26.92 -0.29 7.19
C THR A 547 -26.55 0.25 5.80
N LEU A 548 -25.47 -0.23 5.18
CA LEU A 548 -25.10 0.17 3.83
C LEU A 548 -26.20 -0.17 2.81
N ASN A 549 -26.75 -1.39 2.89
CA ASN A 549 -27.82 -1.82 2.00
C ASN A 549 -29.11 -1.01 2.21
N GLU A 550 -29.47 -0.67 3.45
CA GLU A 550 -30.63 0.16 3.79
C GLU A 550 -30.49 1.57 3.20
N LEU A 551 -29.35 2.22 3.39
CA LEU A 551 -29.08 3.56 2.85
C LEU A 551 -29.19 3.58 1.32
N VAL A 552 -28.64 2.58 0.67
CA VAL A 552 -28.71 2.43 -0.78
C VAL A 552 -30.14 2.24 -1.26
N ALA A 553 -30.91 1.35 -0.60
CA ALA A 553 -32.31 1.12 -0.96
C ALA A 553 -33.17 2.38 -0.78
N GLN A 554 -32.91 3.16 0.26
CA GLN A 554 -33.59 4.43 0.48
C GLN A 554 -33.34 5.42 -0.66
N VAL A 555 -32.07 5.60 -1.05
CA VAL A 555 -31.69 6.54 -2.13
C VAL A 555 -32.25 6.08 -3.49
N ALA A 556 -32.25 4.79 -3.76
CA ALA A 556 -32.79 4.22 -5.00
C ALA A 556 -34.29 4.47 -5.18
N THR A 557 -35.03 4.73 -4.09
CA THR A 557 -36.49 4.93 -4.11
C THR A 557 -36.93 6.40 -4.02
N TRP A 558 -35.99 7.35 -4.03
CA TRP A 558 -36.37 8.76 -4.01
C TRP A 558 -37.22 9.11 -5.25
N ALA A 559 -38.30 9.82 -5.02
CA ALA A 559 -39.10 10.33 -6.11
C ALA A 559 -38.34 11.41 -6.90
N HIS A 560 -38.57 11.44 -8.19
CA HIS A 560 -38.05 12.43 -9.14
C HIS A 560 -38.41 13.86 -8.77
#